data_750a917a38c2401ae762b68f03c60c98
#
_entry.id   750a917a38c2401ae762b68f03c60c98
#
_cell.length_a   1.000
_cell.length_b   1.000
_cell.length_c   1.000
_cell.angle_alpha   90.00
_cell.angle_beta   90.00
_cell.angle_gamma   90.00
#
_symmetry.space_group_name_H-M   'P 1'
#
loop_
_entity.id
_entity.type
_entity.pdbx_description
1 polymer ?
#
loop_
_entity_poly.entity_id
_entity_poly.type
_entity_poly.pdbx_seq_one_letter_code
_entity_poly.pdbx_strand_id
1 'polypeptide(L)'
;MTRLFFVLAVAVLAGCGGEQHGKATLWVTRDRGAHVMLQREVPAGLTAMQALDRVAHIHTRYGGRYVQAINGVQGSLSARHDWFYFINGYEADRSAAEYRLHQGDVEWWDFRSWQTLMRAPIVVGSFPEPFLHGFNGKTLPTRVYYIVPPQRAAAERLARFLHGRATDDPSTFRNSHVNVLALVPTRPGDKPFLLANVRPDTGPGRPILFRFGGDPDLLLENPPFGRLRYQVRG
;
A
#
# COMPACT_ATOMS: atom_id res chain seq x y z
N MET A 1 57.83 42.04 27.93
CA MET A 1 56.43 42.41 27.53
C MET A 1 55.92 41.35 26.59
N THR A 2 55.30 40.32 27.16
CA THR A 2 54.81 39.13 26.42
C THR A 2 53.33 39.31 26.14
N ARG A 3 52.94 39.49 24.89
CA ARG A 3 51.52 39.58 24.49
C ARG A 3 50.93 38.18 24.28
N LEU A 4 49.96 37.83 25.13
CA LEU A 4 49.16 36.63 25.05
C LEU A 4 48.03 36.84 24.03
N PHE A 5 48.04 36.08 22.93
CA PHE A 5 46.91 36.04 21.99
C PHE A 5 45.91 35.01 22.45
N PHE A 6 44.70 35.44 22.82
CA PHE A 6 43.55 34.56 23.06
C PHE A 6 42.92 34.22 21.70
N VAL A 7 42.98 32.97 21.31
CA VAL A 7 42.22 32.43 20.17
C VAL A 7 40.85 32.01 20.66
N LEU A 8 39.81 32.75 20.24
CA LEU A 8 38.42 32.42 20.51
C LEU A 8 37.96 31.33 19.52
N ALA A 9 37.79 30.10 19.97
CA ALA A 9 37.23 29.01 19.17
C ALA A 9 35.70 29.18 19.13
N VAL A 10 35.17 29.58 17.97
CA VAL A 10 33.72 29.58 17.70
C VAL A 10 33.31 28.14 17.38
N ALA A 11 32.65 27.47 18.31
CA ALA A 11 31.98 26.18 18.07
C ALA A 11 30.74 26.44 17.21
N VAL A 12 30.80 26.10 15.93
CA VAL A 12 29.62 26.02 15.05
C VAL A 12 28.81 24.82 15.49
N LEU A 13 27.73 25.07 16.21
CA LEU A 13 26.68 24.06 16.44
C LEU A 13 26.02 23.75 15.07
N ALA A 14 26.46 22.68 14.45
CA ALA A 14 25.71 22.08 13.33
C ALA A 14 24.35 21.69 13.87
N GLY A 15 23.33 22.51 13.59
CA GLY A 15 21.94 22.18 13.87
C GLY A 15 21.62 20.84 13.19
N CYS A 16 21.14 19.87 13.97
CA CYS A 16 20.49 18.68 13.44
C CYS A 16 19.34 19.16 12.55
N GLY A 17 19.58 19.19 11.25
CA GLY A 17 18.52 19.32 10.24
C GLY A 17 17.57 18.14 10.49
N GLY A 18 16.36 18.44 10.99
CA GLY A 18 15.32 17.43 11.11
C GLY A 18 15.15 16.78 9.73
N GLU A 19 15.33 15.47 9.65
CA GLU A 19 15.01 14.72 8.45
C GLU A 19 13.59 15.11 8.06
N GLN A 20 13.41 15.74 6.92
CA GLN A 20 12.10 15.95 6.32
C GLN A 20 11.59 14.58 5.93
N HIS A 21 10.94 13.92 6.86
CA HIS A 21 10.16 12.72 6.55
C HIS A 21 9.14 13.14 5.49
N GLY A 22 9.17 12.48 4.33
CA GLY A 22 8.20 12.72 3.25
C GLY A 22 6.77 12.51 3.72
N LYS A 23 5.84 12.43 2.78
CA LYS A 23 4.42 12.21 3.08
C LYS A 23 4.03 10.76 2.83
N ALA A 24 3.03 10.29 3.59
CA ALA A 24 2.26 9.09 3.36
C ALA A 24 0.79 9.47 3.16
N THR A 25 0.00 8.59 2.59
CA THR A 25 -1.44 8.78 2.42
C THR A 25 -2.19 7.89 3.40
N LEU A 26 -3.23 8.43 4.03
CA LEU A 26 -4.09 7.68 4.94
C LEU A 26 -5.53 7.67 4.41
N TRP A 27 -6.12 6.48 4.32
CA TRP A 27 -7.51 6.26 3.95
C TRP A 27 -8.26 5.56 5.06
N VAL A 28 -9.49 6.03 5.32
CA VAL A 28 -10.46 5.34 6.20
C VAL A 28 -11.71 5.10 5.40
N THR A 29 -12.13 3.84 5.32
CA THR A 29 -13.28 3.41 4.53
C THR A 29 -14.16 2.43 5.30
N ARG A 30 -15.29 2.07 4.70
CA ARG A 30 -16.18 0.99 5.14
C ARG A 30 -16.54 0.11 3.96
N ASP A 31 -16.95 -1.12 4.29
CA ASP A 31 -17.56 -2.06 3.37
C ASP A 31 -16.65 -2.38 2.17
N ARG A 32 -15.38 -2.72 2.47
CA ARG A 32 -14.34 -3.06 1.49
C ARG A 32 -14.08 -1.94 0.51
N GLY A 33 -14.00 -0.71 1.05
CA GLY A 33 -13.72 0.50 0.30
C GLY A 33 -14.91 1.10 -0.43
N ALA A 34 -16.13 0.56 -0.22
CA ALA A 34 -17.33 1.09 -0.89
C ALA A 34 -17.70 2.50 -0.40
N HIS A 35 -17.44 2.80 0.86
CA HIS A 35 -17.76 4.09 1.48
C HIS A 35 -16.51 4.74 2.05
N VAL A 36 -16.10 5.86 1.47
CA VAL A 36 -14.94 6.64 1.92
C VAL A 36 -15.37 7.55 3.07
N MET A 37 -14.70 7.42 4.22
CA MET A 37 -14.91 8.27 5.39
C MET A 37 -13.88 9.39 5.47
N LEU A 38 -12.62 9.08 5.12
CA LEU A 38 -11.50 10.02 5.23
C LEU A 38 -10.42 9.68 4.20
N GLN A 39 -9.82 10.72 3.62
CA GLN A 39 -8.57 10.64 2.86
C GLN A 39 -7.71 11.84 3.24
N ARG A 40 -6.48 11.61 3.70
CA ARG A 40 -5.55 12.67 4.14
C ARG A 40 -4.12 12.31 3.80
N GLU A 41 -3.30 13.31 3.59
CA GLU A 41 -1.85 13.18 3.67
C GLU A 41 -1.43 13.30 5.14
N VAL A 42 -0.46 12.49 5.53
CA VAL A 42 0.14 12.47 6.86
C VAL A 42 1.67 12.45 6.74
N PRO A 43 2.41 12.95 7.72
CA PRO A 43 3.87 12.82 7.72
C PRO A 43 4.30 11.35 7.73
N ALA A 44 5.24 10.98 6.87
CA ALA A 44 5.99 9.74 7.03
C ALA A 44 6.85 9.79 8.29
N GLY A 45 7.33 8.64 8.78
CA GLY A 45 8.09 8.56 10.02
C GLY A 45 7.23 8.41 11.28
N LEU A 46 5.94 8.69 11.23
CA LEU A 46 5.00 8.35 12.32
C LEU A 46 4.72 6.85 12.33
N THR A 47 4.30 6.30 13.48
CA THR A 47 3.65 4.98 13.44
C THR A 47 2.28 5.11 12.77
N ALA A 48 1.78 4.02 12.17
CA ALA A 48 0.45 4.01 11.57
C ALA A 48 -0.63 4.43 12.59
N MET A 49 -0.50 4.01 13.85
CA MET A 49 -1.38 4.46 14.93
C MET A 49 -1.31 5.97 15.16
N GLN A 50 -0.10 6.55 15.20
CA GLN A 50 0.09 8.00 15.37
C GLN A 50 -0.45 8.79 14.18
N ALA A 51 -0.29 8.26 12.97
CA ALA A 51 -0.80 8.89 11.76
C ALA A 51 -2.34 8.92 11.77
N LEU A 52 -2.97 7.80 12.15
CA LEU A 52 -4.42 7.71 12.28
C LEU A 52 -4.95 8.67 13.36
N ASP A 53 -4.35 8.69 14.56
CA ASP A 53 -4.74 9.54 15.69
C ASP A 53 -4.64 11.03 15.39
N ARG A 54 -3.76 11.43 14.46
CA ARG A 54 -3.63 12.82 14.01
C ARG A 54 -4.83 13.35 13.22
N VAL A 55 -5.56 12.47 12.55
CA VAL A 55 -6.57 12.86 11.55
C VAL A 55 -7.96 12.30 11.85
N ALA A 56 -8.08 11.43 12.85
CA ALA A 56 -9.32 10.78 13.25
C ALA A 56 -9.39 10.64 14.76
N HIS A 57 -10.61 10.65 15.30
CA HIS A 57 -10.82 10.32 16.72
C HIS A 57 -10.82 8.80 16.88
N ILE A 58 -9.87 8.26 17.66
CA ILE A 58 -9.74 6.83 17.86
C ILE A 58 -9.97 6.40 19.30
N HIS A 59 -10.54 5.21 19.47
CA HIS A 59 -10.51 4.47 20.72
C HIS A 59 -9.67 3.23 20.57
N THR A 60 -8.76 3.02 21.50
CA THR A 60 -7.85 1.86 21.47
C THR A 60 -8.08 0.95 22.67
N ARG A 61 -7.64 -0.31 22.54
CA ARG A 61 -7.58 -1.32 23.63
C ARG A 61 -6.17 -1.92 23.73
N TYR A 62 -5.98 -2.75 24.72
CA TYR A 62 -4.73 -3.50 24.96
C TYR A 62 -3.50 -2.60 24.99
N GLY A 63 -3.56 -1.51 25.79
CA GLY A 63 -2.45 -0.57 25.95
C GLY A 63 -2.12 0.20 24.65
N GLY A 64 -3.12 0.52 23.84
CA GLY A 64 -2.93 1.30 22.60
C GLY A 64 -2.51 0.48 21.38
N ARG A 65 -2.54 -0.86 21.48
CA ARG A 65 -2.07 -1.74 20.38
C ARG A 65 -3.17 -2.15 19.40
N TYR A 66 -4.43 -1.91 19.73
CA TYR A 66 -5.60 -2.32 18.95
C TYR A 66 -6.58 -1.16 18.79
N VAL A 67 -7.01 -0.86 17.59
CA VAL A 67 -8.02 0.16 17.29
C VAL A 67 -9.41 -0.45 17.43
N GLN A 68 -10.15 -0.02 18.46
CA GLN A 68 -11.51 -0.46 18.72
C GLN A 68 -12.54 0.36 17.94
N ALA A 69 -12.31 1.67 17.80
CA ALA A 69 -13.20 2.55 17.07
C ALA A 69 -12.45 3.68 16.37
N ILE A 70 -12.97 4.11 15.21
CA ILE A 70 -12.54 5.29 14.47
C ILE A 70 -13.77 6.16 14.21
N ASN A 71 -13.73 7.44 14.61
CA ASN A 71 -14.81 8.42 14.42
C ASN A 71 -16.19 7.88 14.87
N GLY A 72 -16.23 7.19 16.02
CA GLY A 72 -17.46 6.64 16.59
C GLY A 72 -17.93 5.31 15.99
N VAL A 73 -17.33 4.81 14.91
CA VAL A 73 -17.63 3.50 14.33
C VAL A 73 -16.82 2.44 15.09
N GLN A 74 -17.51 1.60 15.85
CA GLN A 74 -16.90 0.64 16.76
C GLN A 74 -17.00 -0.79 16.25
N GLY A 75 -15.90 -1.55 16.40
CA GLY A 75 -15.86 -2.99 16.17
C GLY A 75 -16.78 -3.77 17.13
N SER A 76 -17.37 -4.86 16.63
CA SER A 76 -18.29 -5.72 17.36
C SER A 76 -18.08 -7.17 17.00
N LEU A 77 -17.70 -7.98 17.98
CA LEU A 77 -17.55 -9.43 17.81
C LEU A 77 -18.89 -10.12 17.49
N SER A 78 -19.99 -9.69 18.16
CA SER A 78 -21.32 -10.25 17.93
C SER A 78 -21.84 -9.93 16.52
N ALA A 79 -21.58 -8.73 16.01
CA ALA A 79 -21.94 -8.33 14.66
C ALA A 79 -20.90 -8.79 13.61
N ARG A 80 -19.79 -9.38 14.05
CA ARG A 80 -18.68 -9.81 13.18
C ARG A 80 -18.17 -8.71 12.26
N HIS A 81 -18.06 -7.49 12.78
CA HIS A 81 -17.50 -6.33 12.09
C HIS A 81 -16.33 -5.79 12.88
N ASP A 82 -15.26 -5.39 12.18
CA ASP A 82 -14.09 -4.80 12.80
C ASP A 82 -13.28 -3.95 11.83
N TRP A 83 -12.27 -3.26 12.38
CA TRP A 83 -11.28 -2.49 11.66
C TRP A 83 -10.13 -3.38 11.22
N PHE A 84 -9.85 -3.35 9.94
CA PHE A 84 -8.68 -3.98 9.32
C PHE A 84 -7.81 -2.91 8.70
N TYR A 85 -6.49 -3.02 8.84
CA TYR A 85 -5.62 -2.03 8.21
C TYR A 85 -4.60 -2.69 7.29
N PHE A 86 -4.28 -1.94 6.24
CA PHE A 86 -3.39 -2.34 5.17
C PHE A 86 -2.31 -1.29 5.00
N ILE A 87 -1.12 -1.73 4.62
CA ILE A 87 -0.06 -0.87 4.14
C ILE A 87 0.24 -1.25 2.70
N ASN A 88 0.11 -0.28 1.81
CA ASN A 88 0.33 -0.49 0.38
C ASN A 88 -0.46 -1.69 -0.17
N GLY A 89 -1.65 -1.94 0.37
CA GLY A 89 -2.52 -3.06 0.01
C GLY A 89 -2.23 -4.37 0.73
N TYR A 90 -1.12 -4.52 1.43
CA TYR A 90 -0.89 -5.69 2.30
C TYR A 90 -1.64 -5.54 3.61
N GLU A 91 -2.43 -6.56 3.99
CA GLU A 91 -2.97 -6.64 5.35
C GLU A 91 -1.79 -6.74 6.33
N ALA A 92 -1.74 -5.82 7.29
CA ALA A 92 -0.59 -5.70 8.16
C ALA A 92 -0.40 -6.91 9.08
N ASP A 93 0.84 -7.27 9.33
CA ASP A 93 1.27 -8.43 10.13
C ASP A 93 1.53 -8.09 11.59
N ARG A 94 1.36 -6.82 11.97
CA ARG A 94 1.66 -6.30 13.31
C ARG A 94 0.71 -5.17 13.70
N SER A 95 0.77 -4.77 14.97
CA SER A 95 0.02 -3.62 15.45
C SER A 95 0.40 -2.34 14.71
N ALA A 96 -0.59 -1.48 14.43
CA ALA A 96 -0.36 -0.15 13.87
C ALA A 96 0.54 0.73 14.77
N ALA A 97 0.63 0.43 16.05
CA ALA A 97 1.57 1.08 16.96
C ALA A 97 3.04 0.69 16.72
N GLU A 98 3.28 -0.38 15.96
CA GLU A 98 4.63 -0.91 15.67
C GLU A 98 5.08 -0.63 14.24
N TYR A 99 4.15 -0.43 13.30
CA TYR A 99 4.49 -0.12 11.92
C TYR A 99 4.79 1.36 11.76
N ARG A 100 5.97 1.69 11.24
CA ARG A 100 6.37 3.07 10.95
C ARG A 100 6.19 3.33 9.45
N LEU A 101 5.42 4.39 9.13
CA LEU A 101 5.15 4.79 7.76
C LEU A 101 6.42 5.30 7.06
N HIS A 102 6.65 4.83 5.84
CA HIS A 102 7.67 5.33 4.93
C HIS A 102 7.08 6.36 3.96
N GLN A 103 7.95 7.12 3.32
CA GLN A 103 7.54 8.04 2.27
C GLN A 103 6.84 7.28 1.13
N GLY A 104 5.67 7.77 0.73
CA GLY A 104 4.85 7.18 -0.32
C GLY A 104 3.95 6.03 0.15
N ASP A 105 4.07 5.59 1.41
CA ASP A 105 3.15 4.55 1.92
C ASP A 105 1.69 5.01 1.84
N VAL A 106 0.83 4.06 1.55
CA VAL A 106 -0.63 4.16 1.72
C VAL A 106 -1.04 3.31 2.92
N GLU A 107 -1.45 3.98 3.98
CA GLU A 107 -2.11 3.37 5.12
C GLU A 107 -3.62 3.38 4.88
N TRP A 108 -4.27 2.23 4.89
CA TRP A 108 -5.68 2.10 4.62
C TRP A 108 -6.40 1.32 5.70
N TRP A 109 -7.32 1.98 6.42
CA TRP A 109 -8.22 1.38 7.40
C TRP A 109 -9.57 1.13 6.75
N ASP A 110 -10.11 -0.09 6.92
CA ASP A 110 -11.42 -0.46 6.40
C ASP A 110 -12.26 -1.18 7.44
N PHE A 111 -13.44 -0.63 7.73
CA PHE A 111 -14.42 -1.26 8.60
C PHE A 111 -15.28 -2.23 7.82
N ARG A 112 -15.14 -3.52 8.10
CA ARG A 112 -15.84 -4.54 7.33
C ARG A 112 -16.31 -5.73 8.15
N SER A 113 -17.30 -6.44 7.61
CA SER A 113 -17.62 -7.79 8.08
C SER A 113 -16.48 -8.77 7.77
N TRP A 114 -16.10 -9.54 8.77
CA TRP A 114 -15.15 -10.64 8.62
C TRP A 114 -15.83 -12.03 8.58
N GLN A 115 -17.17 -12.09 8.53
CA GLN A 115 -17.94 -13.33 8.52
C GLN A 115 -17.58 -14.25 7.34
N THR A 116 -17.41 -13.70 6.15
CA THR A 116 -17.08 -14.44 4.92
C THR A 116 -15.64 -14.31 4.48
N LEU A 117 -14.91 -13.34 5.01
CA LEU A 117 -13.52 -13.09 4.67
C LEU A 117 -12.76 -12.59 5.91
N MET A 118 -12.20 -13.53 6.66
CA MET A 118 -11.41 -13.17 7.85
C MET A 118 -10.12 -12.44 7.47
N ARG A 119 -9.39 -12.93 6.48
CA ARG A 119 -8.14 -12.34 6.01
C ARG A 119 -8.23 -11.93 4.55
N ALA A 120 -7.65 -10.78 4.23
CA ALA A 120 -7.44 -10.28 2.88
C ALA A 120 -5.96 -9.91 2.71
N PRO A 121 -5.04 -10.91 2.61
CA PRO A 121 -3.60 -10.69 2.77
C PRO A 121 -3.01 -9.68 1.77
N ILE A 122 -3.70 -9.44 0.66
CA ILE A 122 -3.41 -8.39 -0.30
C ILE A 122 -4.69 -7.93 -0.98
N VAL A 123 -4.84 -6.63 -1.19
CA VAL A 123 -5.96 -5.99 -1.89
C VAL A 123 -5.46 -5.14 -3.05
N VAL A 124 -6.23 -5.06 -4.12
CA VAL A 124 -5.81 -4.34 -5.33
C VAL A 124 -5.97 -2.82 -5.22
N GLY A 125 -6.78 -2.36 -4.29
CA GLY A 125 -7.21 -0.96 -4.21
C GLY A 125 -6.14 0.07 -3.87
N SER A 126 -4.97 -0.39 -3.43
CA SER A 126 -3.78 0.44 -3.25
C SER A 126 -2.83 0.41 -4.44
N PHE A 127 -3.22 -0.19 -5.58
CA PHE A 127 -2.40 -0.11 -6.79
C PHE A 127 -2.09 1.37 -7.12
N PRO A 128 -0.85 1.74 -7.46
CA PRO A 128 0.33 0.90 -7.75
C PRO A 128 1.23 0.59 -6.54
N GLU A 129 0.89 1.02 -5.33
CA GLU A 129 1.77 1.07 -4.16
C GLU A 129 2.42 -0.28 -3.76
N PRO A 130 1.73 -1.45 -3.87
CA PRO A 130 2.39 -2.72 -3.58
C PRO A 130 3.63 -2.99 -4.45
N PHE A 131 3.64 -2.44 -5.67
CA PHE A 131 4.75 -2.58 -6.62
C PHE A 131 5.83 -1.51 -6.43
N LEU A 132 5.45 -0.29 -6.03
CA LEU A 132 6.36 0.85 -5.90
C LEU A 132 7.02 0.91 -4.52
N HIS A 133 6.26 0.70 -3.44
CA HIS A 133 6.70 0.88 -2.06
C HIS A 133 6.77 -0.42 -1.27
N GLY A 134 6.02 -1.46 -1.71
CA GLY A 134 6.03 -2.77 -1.07
C GLY A 134 5.55 -2.76 0.37
N PHE A 135 6.32 -3.34 1.30
CA PHE A 135 5.98 -3.36 2.72
C PHE A 135 7.24 -3.11 3.57
N ASN A 136 7.10 -2.25 4.59
CA ASN A 136 8.18 -1.86 5.51
C ASN A 136 9.42 -1.32 4.78
N GLY A 137 9.20 -0.43 3.80
CA GLY A 137 10.26 0.20 3.00
C GLY A 137 10.99 -0.75 2.05
N LYS A 138 10.46 -1.96 1.83
CA LYS A 138 11.07 -2.98 0.95
C LYS A 138 10.10 -3.42 -0.12
N THR A 139 10.52 -3.36 -1.38
CA THR A 139 9.77 -3.91 -2.51
C THR A 139 10.59 -4.95 -3.24
N LEU A 140 9.91 -5.84 -3.96
CA LEU A 140 10.52 -6.81 -4.84
C LEU A 140 10.56 -6.26 -6.27
N PRO A 141 11.53 -6.70 -7.11
CA PRO A 141 11.55 -6.34 -8.52
C PRO A 141 10.22 -6.69 -9.20
N THR A 142 9.75 -5.82 -10.09
CA THR A 142 8.47 -5.97 -10.77
C THR A 142 8.64 -6.53 -12.16
N ARG A 143 7.74 -7.45 -12.55
CA ARG A 143 7.54 -7.92 -13.92
C ARG A 143 6.12 -7.62 -14.37
N VAL A 144 5.99 -7.00 -15.53
CA VAL A 144 4.70 -6.87 -16.23
C VAL A 144 4.67 -7.94 -17.31
N TYR A 145 3.86 -8.97 -17.04
CA TYR A 145 3.74 -10.12 -17.93
C TYR A 145 2.64 -9.87 -18.96
N TYR A 146 2.93 -10.14 -20.23
CA TYR A 146 1.94 -10.10 -21.32
C TYR A 146 1.87 -11.45 -22.03
N ILE A 147 0.68 -11.80 -22.50
CA ILE A 147 0.40 -13.12 -23.11
C ILE A 147 0.51 -13.06 -24.63
N VAL A 148 0.03 -11.96 -25.21
CA VAL A 148 -0.04 -11.81 -26.67
C VAL A 148 0.78 -10.62 -27.15
N PRO A 149 1.42 -10.72 -28.35
CA PRO A 149 2.30 -9.66 -28.87
C PRO A 149 1.69 -8.24 -28.88
N PRO A 150 0.39 -8.05 -29.21
CA PRO A 150 -0.22 -6.73 -29.18
C PRO A 150 -0.20 -6.02 -27.81
N GLN A 151 -0.10 -6.78 -26.72
CA GLN A 151 0.00 -6.21 -25.35
C GLN A 151 1.39 -5.68 -25.00
N ARG A 152 2.41 -5.97 -25.79
CA ARG A 152 3.82 -5.66 -25.48
C ARG A 152 4.04 -4.18 -25.18
N ALA A 153 3.56 -3.29 -26.06
CA ALA A 153 3.76 -1.85 -25.90
C ALA A 153 3.10 -1.32 -24.60
N ALA A 154 1.91 -1.82 -24.27
CA ALA A 154 1.24 -1.49 -23.01
C ALA A 154 2.00 -2.05 -21.80
N ALA A 155 2.48 -3.29 -21.88
CA ALA A 155 3.29 -3.90 -20.82
C ALA A 155 4.58 -3.10 -20.57
N GLU A 156 5.23 -2.60 -21.61
CA GLU A 156 6.43 -1.75 -21.50
C GLU A 156 6.11 -0.40 -20.86
N ARG A 157 4.95 0.24 -21.15
CA ARG A 157 4.52 1.48 -20.48
C ARG A 157 4.27 1.24 -18.99
N LEU A 158 3.49 0.21 -18.65
CA LEU A 158 3.23 -0.17 -17.26
C LEU A 158 4.50 -0.57 -16.51
N ALA A 159 5.42 -1.28 -17.18
CA ALA A 159 6.69 -1.66 -16.59
C ALA A 159 7.54 -0.42 -16.22
N ARG A 160 7.59 0.60 -17.08
CA ARG A 160 8.25 1.87 -16.75
C ARG A 160 7.59 2.55 -15.55
N PHE A 161 6.26 2.62 -15.55
CA PHE A 161 5.48 3.20 -14.46
C PHE A 161 5.72 2.50 -13.12
N LEU A 162 5.84 1.17 -13.13
CA LEU A 162 6.08 0.34 -11.95
C LEU A 162 7.57 0.10 -11.65
N HIS A 163 8.49 0.82 -12.29
CA HIS A 163 9.94 0.66 -12.15
C HIS A 163 10.41 -0.79 -12.37
N GLY A 164 9.75 -1.49 -13.28
CA GLY A 164 9.96 -2.92 -13.56
C GLY A 164 10.40 -3.20 -14.99
N ARG A 165 10.14 -4.44 -15.43
CA ARG A 165 10.41 -4.89 -16.80
C ARG A 165 9.22 -5.65 -17.38
N ALA A 166 8.92 -5.43 -18.67
CA ALA A 166 7.96 -6.24 -19.41
C ALA A 166 8.59 -7.60 -19.79
N THR A 167 7.78 -8.64 -19.83
CA THR A 167 8.21 -10.00 -20.20
C THR A 167 7.04 -10.82 -20.71
N ASP A 168 7.32 -11.74 -21.63
CA ASP A 168 6.44 -12.82 -22.09
C ASP A 168 6.90 -14.21 -21.60
N ASP A 169 7.95 -14.24 -20.76
CA ASP A 169 8.46 -15.49 -20.20
C ASP A 169 7.58 -15.99 -19.04
N PRO A 170 6.86 -17.12 -19.22
CA PRO A 170 5.99 -17.68 -18.18
C PRO A 170 6.74 -18.22 -16.95
N SER A 171 8.07 -18.40 -17.01
CA SER A 171 8.87 -18.77 -15.85
C SER A 171 8.79 -17.73 -14.73
N THR A 172 8.42 -16.48 -15.07
CA THR A 172 8.16 -15.38 -14.14
C THR A 172 7.19 -15.77 -13.02
N PHE A 173 6.18 -16.60 -13.30
CA PHE A 173 5.21 -17.03 -12.28
C PHE A 173 5.76 -18.03 -11.25
N ARG A 174 6.91 -18.63 -11.53
CA ARG A 174 7.61 -19.54 -10.61
C ARG A 174 8.67 -18.83 -9.78
N ASN A 175 8.99 -17.58 -10.11
CA ASN A 175 10.00 -16.81 -9.41
C ASN A 175 9.44 -16.27 -8.10
N SER A 176 9.97 -16.73 -6.97
CA SER A 176 9.60 -16.31 -5.63
C SER A 176 10.20 -14.97 -5.18
N HIS A 177 10.88 -14.26 -6.07
CA HIS A 177 11.57 -13.00 -5.76
C HIS A 177 11.13 -11.83 -6.63
N VAL A 178 9.98 -11.94 -7.31
CA VAL A 178 9.45 -10.87 -8.16
C VAL A 178 7.96 -10.67 -7.94
N ASN A 179 7.53 -9.40 -7.96
CA ASN A 179 6.13 -9.04 -8.09
C ASN A 179 5.70 -9.14 -9.54
N VAL A 180 4.48 -9.60 -9.80
CA VAL A 180 3.96 -9.78 -11.15
C VAL A 180 2.64 -9.04 -11.33
N LEU A 181 2.58 -8.18 -12.36
CA LEU A 181 1.33 -7.70 -12.94
C LEU A 181 1.13 -8.43 -14.28
N ALA A 182 0.13 -9.29 -14.36
CA ALA A 182 -0.17 -10.07 -15.56
C ALA A 182 -1.31 -9.43 -16.36
N LEU A 183 -1.05 -9.08 -17.61
CA LEU A 183 -2.06 -8.60 -18.56
C LEU A 183 -2.76 -9.80 -19.19
N VAL A 184 -4.05 -9.91 -18.95
CA VAL A 184 -4.90 -11.01 -19.46
C VAL A 184 -5.64 -10.49 -20.69
N PRO A 185 -5.58 -11.18 -21.82
CA PRO A 185 -6.38 -10.83 -22.99
C PRO A 185 -7.87 -10.86 -22.65
N THR A 186 -8.61 -9.86 -23.12
CA THR A 186 -10.07 -9.77 -23.03
C THR A 186 -10.68 -9.67 -24.40
N ARG A 187 -11.96 -10.00 -24.52
CA ARG A 187 -12.74 -9.83 -25.75
C ARG A 187 -13.34 -8.42 -25.82
N PRO A 188 -13.62 -7.90 -27.01
CA PRO A 188 -14.41 -6.68 -27.13
C PRO A 188 -15.74 -6.78 -26.35
N GLY A 189 -16.00 -5.78 -25.49
CA GLY A 189 -17.20 -5.75 -24.64
C GLY A 189 -17.06 -6.41 -23.27
N ASP A 190 -15.97 -7.12 -23.00
CA ASP A 190 -15.70 -7.62 -21.63
C ASP A 190 -15.47 -6.44 -20.69
N LYS A 191 -16.04 -6.54 -19.48
CA LYS A 191 -15.78 -5.55 -18.43
C LYS A 191 -14.35 -5.71 -17.91
N PRO A 192 -13.66 -4.59 -17.61
CA PRO A 192 -12.33 -4.67 -17.03
C PRO A 192 -12.37 -5.30 -15.63
N PHE A 193 -11.29 -5.99 -15.28
CA PHE A 193 -11.11 -6.56 -13.94
C PHE A 193 -9.68 -6.35 -13.43
N LEU A 194 -9.54 -6.30 -12.10
CA LEU A 194 -8.26 -6.29 -11.42
C LEU A 194 -8.36 -7.20 -10.18
N LEU A 195 -7.56 -8.25 -10.16
CA LEU A 195 -7.62 -9.31 -9.14
C LEU A 195 -6.23 -9.57 -8.57
N ALA A 196 -6.14 -9.69 -7.27
CA ALA A 196 -4.97 -10.28 -6.62
C ALA A 196 -5.11 -11.80 -6.55
N ASN A 197 -4.05 -12.51 -6.91
CA ASN A 197 -3.98 -13.95 -6.77
C ASN A 197 -3.44 -14.31 -5.38
N VAL A 198 -4.34 -14.69 -4.48
CA VAL A 198 -3.98 -15.04 -3.10
C VAL A 198 -3.52 -16.49 -3.03
N ARG A 199 -2.32 -16.71 -2.48
CA ARG A 199 -1.76 -18.03 -2.17
C ARG A 199 -1.64 -18.19 -0.65
N PRO A 200 -1.42 -19.40 -0.12
CA PRO A 200 -1.28 -19.60 1.34
C PRO A 200 -0.16 -18.77 1.98
N ASP A 201 0.90 -18.48 1.23
CA ASP A 201 2.05 -17.69 1.65
C ASP A 201 1.95 -16.20 1.29
N THR A 202 0.85 -15.73 0.70
CA THR A 202 0.66 -14.31 0.36
C THR A 202 0.59 -13.48 1.64
N GLY A 203 1.34 -12.38 1.67
CA GLY A 203 1.38 -11.45 2.79
C GLY A 203 2.54 -10.46 2.71
N PRO A 204 2.75 -9.68 3.77
CA PRO A 204 3.81 -8.70 3.86
C PRO A 204 5.19 -9.23 3.49
N GLY A 205 5.88 -8.53 2.58
CA GLY A 205 7.22 -8.89 2.13
C GLY A 205 7.30 -10.13 1.22
N ARG A 206 6.17 -10.69 0.82
CA ARG A 206 6.10 -11.79 -0.14
C ARG A 206 5.73 -11.31 -1.53
N PRO A 207 6.11 -12.04 -2.60
CA PRO A 207 5.72 -11.71 -3.96
C PRO A 207 4.21 -11.66 -4.14
N ILE A 208 3.76 -10.70 -4.92
CA ILE A 208 2.36 -10.58 -5.30
C ILE A 208 2.18 -10.87 -6.78
N LEU A 209 1.00 -11.38 -7.12
CA LEU A 209 0.53 -11.54 -8.49
C LEU A 209 -0.81 -10.82 -8.64
N PHE A 210 -0.83 -9.75 -9.42
CA PHE A 210 -2.07 -9.11 -9.87
C PHE A 210 -2.36 -9.53 -11.30
N ARG A 211 -3.63 -9.73 -11.60
CA ARG A 211 -4.14 -10.03 -12.93
C ARG A 211 -5.07 -8.92 -13.36
N PHE A 212 -4.77 -8.30 -14.48
CA PHE A 212 -5.57 -7.24 -15.06
C PHE A 212 -6.06 -7.66 -16.45
N GLY A 213 -7.36 -7.48 -16.71
CA GLY A 213 -7.97 -7.59 -18.03
C GLY A 213 -8.75 -6.33 -18.34
N GLY A 214 -8.59 -5.83 -19.54
CA GLY A 214 -9.16 -4.58 -20.01
C GLY A 214 -8.14 -3.70 -20.74
N ASP A 215 -8.47 -2.42 -20.92
CA ASP A 215 -7.54 -1.42 -21.45
C ASP A 215 -6.46 -1.11 -20.40
N PRO A 216 -5.18 -1.42 -20.66
CA PRO A 216 -4.11 -1.16 -19.69
C PRO A 216 -3.93 0.31 -19.30
N ASP A 217 -4.41 1.25 -20.09
CA ASP A 217 -4.31 2.67 -19.78
C ASP A 217 -5.18 3.06 -18.57
N LEU A 218 -6.22 2.30 -18.26
CA LEU A 218 -7.00 2.43 -17.01
C LEU A 218 -6.15 2.32 -15.73
N LEU A 219 -5.05 1.58 -15.78
CA LEU A 219 -4.11 1.46 -14.65
C LEU A 219 -3.16 2.66 -14.52
N LEU A 220 -3.04 3.47 -15.57
CA LEU A 220 -2.21 4.68 -15.61
C LEU A 220 -3.00 5.96 -15.30
N GLU A 221 -4.31 5.87 -15.17
CA GLU A 221 -5.17 6.98 -14.77
C GLU A 221 -4.94 7.40 -13.31
N ASN A 222 -5.39 8.61 -12.96
CA ASN A 222 -5.39 9.11 -11.60
C ASN A 222 -6.82 9.52 -11.17
N PRO A 223 -7.51 8.76 -10.31
CA PRO A 223 -7.04 7.54 -9.64
C PRO A 223 -7.02 6.32 -10.58
N PRO A 224 -6.13 5.35 -10.34
CA PRO A 224 -6.06 4.15 -11.17
C PRO A 224 -7.31 3.28 -10.97
N PHE A 225 -7.61 2.48 -12.00
CA PHE A 225 -8.72 1.53 -11.95
C PHE A 225 -8.64 0.60 -10.73
N GLY A 226 -9.77 0.42 -10.07
CA GLY A 226 -9.87 -0.44 -8.88
C GLY A 226 -9.47 0.22 -7.57
N ARG A 227 -9.13 1.53 -7.56
CA ARG A 227 -8.80 2.26 -6.33
C ARG A 227 -9.88 2.05 -5.26
N LEU A 228 -9.44 1.80 -4.02
CA LEU A 228 -10.29 1.52 -2.86
C LEU A 228 -11.20 0.29 -3.05
N ARG A 229 -10.80 -0.69 -3.85
CA ARG A 229 -11.50 -1.98 -3.97
C ARG A 229 -10.61 -3.13 -3.52
N TYR A 230 -11.18 -4.13 -2.88
CA TYR A 230 -10.41 -5.34 -2.53
C TYR A 230 -10.08 -6.16 -3.77
N GLN A 231 -11.04 -6.26 -4.66
CA GLN A 231 -10.96 -6.90 -5.97
C GLN A 231 -11.95 -6.19 -6.90
N VAL A 232 -11.66 -6.16 -8.19
CA VAL A 232 -12.63 -5.75 -9.22
C VAL A 232 -12.87 -6.96 -10.12
N ARG A 233 -14.12 -7.40 -10.18
CA ARG A 233 -14.56 -8.49 -11.04
C ARG A 233 -15.39 -7.91 -12.17
N GLY A 234 -15.07 -8.31 -13.40
CA GLY A 234 -15.82 -7.93 -14.61
C GLY A 234 -17.20 -8.55 -14.68
#